data_4e19aff47fde0f1b048506fcf92265f0
#
_entry.id   4e19aff47fde0f1b048506fcf92265f0
#
_cell.length_a   1.000
_cell.length_b   1.000
_cell.length_c   1.000
_cell.angle_alpha   90.00
_cell.angle_beta   90.00
_cell.angle_gamma   90.00
#
_symmetry.space_group_name_H-M   'P 1'
#
loop_
_entity.id
_entity.type
_entity.pdbx_description
1 polymer ?
#
loop_
_entity_poly.entity_id
_entity_poly.type
_entity_poly.pdbx_seq_one_letter_code
_entity_poly.pdbx_strand_id
1 'polypeptide(L)'
;MRARRLFAAGVATVLLWGAAPAWAGDVIRLFGDENAGTSSAQFLRIPVGARAVALGQAYSALATDGSAIFWNPAGLMRTPGRQNFFVSHVAWTADINMDYAAYHRRGQNFAQGIMFGALRSGDILRTDELHQEGTGQYFNANQFFIGGSLARAMTDRFSIGASVKFFQENLDQYQTRALLADLGILYYVGVGDMRIGFTVRNFGGDVHPGGQPPATPQGYVPAADFQSFPAPTVGAFGAAKTWELLPKVTLLTTADFNHPSDYSESFRLGSELGLRKQLFLRVGFESNRPEGGLAAGFGVQVERRQMQIRIDYAYGDMGGFGAVHHVSVDVSPLWRRPNTAVDDWRLR
;
A
#
# COMPACT_ATOMS: atom_id res chain seq x y z
N MET A 1 -25.26 -19.80 -26.01
CA MET A 1 -23.95 -20.45 -26.24
C MET A 1 -22.74 -19.48 -26.13
N ARG A 2 -22.80 -18.24 -26.63
CA ARG A 2 -21.68 -17.25 -26.51
C ARG A 2 -21.34 -16.84 -25.08
N ALA A 3 -22.33 -16.63 -24.21
CA ALA A 3 -22.11 -16.25 -22.81
C ALA A 3 -21.38 -17.32 -21.96
N ARG A 4 -21.63 -18.61 -22.22
CA ARG A 4 -20.94 -19.72 -21.54
C ARG A 4 -19.45 -19.83 -21.94
N ARG A 5 -19.12 -19.49 -23.20
CA ARG A 5 -17.71 -19.49 -23.66
C ARG A 5 -16.92 -18.32 -23.10
N LEU A 6 -17.55 -17.16 -22.91
CA LEU A 6 -16.92 -16.00 -22.27
C LEU A 6 -16.68 -16.20 -20.77
N PHE A 7 -17.61 -16.87 -20.08
CA PHE A 7 -17.44 -17.21 -18.66
C PHE A 7 -16.31 -18.21 -18.46
N ALA A 8 -16.22 -19.23 -19.32
CA ALA A 8 -15.13 -20.22 -19.29
C ALA A 8 -13.77 -19.56 -19.64
N ALA A 9 -13.75 -18.61 -20.57
CA ALA A 9 -12.54 -17.86 -20.93
C ALA A 9 -12.09 -16.93 -19.79
N GLY A 10 -13.03 -16.24 -19.13
CA GLY A 10 -12.71 -15.36 -17.99
C GLY A 10 -12.19 -16.13 -16.78
N VAL A 11 -12.79 -17.27 -16.45
CA VAL A 11 -12.34 -18.16 -15.38
C VAL A 11 -11.00 -18.83 -15.76
N ALA A 12 -10.82 -19.22 -17.01
CA ALA A 12 -9.56 -19.78 -17.51
C ALA A 12 -8.42 -18.74 -17.48
N THR A 13 -8.71 -17.46 -17.76
CA THR A 13 -7.70 -16.39 -17.68
C THR A 13 -7.26 -16.14 -16.23
N VAL A 14 -8.17 -16.20 -15.26
CA VAL A 14 -7.83 -16.11 -13.84
C VAL A 14 -7.05 -17.32 -13.37
N LEU A 15 -7.35 -18.53 -13.89
CA LEU A 15 -6.64 -19.76 -13.55
C LEU A 15 -5.29 -19.91 -14.27
N LEU A 16 -5.14 -19.33 -15.48
CA LEU A 16 -3.86 -19.35 -16.22
C LEU A 16 -2.84 -18.35 -15.67
N TRP A 17 -3.27 -17.32 -14.96
CA TRP A 17 -2.34 -16.42 -14.25
C TRP A 17 -1.81 -17.01 -12.95
N GLY A 18 -2.47 -18.03 -12.38
CA GLY A 18 -1.96 -18.78 -11.22
C GLY A 18 -0.79 -19.73 -11.53
N ALA A 19 -0.48 -19.94 -12.80
CA ALA A 19 0.70 -20.69 -13.24
C ALA A 19 1.75 -19.72 -13.78
N ALA A 20 2.24 -18.78 -12.95
CA ALA A 20 3.44 -18.03 -13.30
C ALA A 20 4.61 -19.02 -13.44
N PRO A 21 5.27 -19.07 -14.62
CA PRO A 21 6.39 -19.97 -14.81
C PRO A 21 7.52 -19.62 -13.83
N ALA A 22 8.16 -20.62 -13.27
CA ALA A 22 9.26 -20.51 -12.30
C ALA A 22 10.50 -19.74 -12.80
N TRP A 23 10.46 -19.17 -14.00
CA TRP A 23 11.52 -18.32 -14.58
C TRP A 23 11.18 -16.81 -14.54
N ALA A 24 10.15 -16.38 -13.82
CA ALA A 24 9.90 -14.95 -13.62
C ALA A 24 10.94 -14.25 -12.72
N GLY A 25 11.95 -14.98 -12.24
CA GLY A 25 12.94 -14.48 -11.28
C GLY A 25 13.94 -13.46 -11.81
N ASP A 26 14.12 -13.32 -13.13
CA ASP A 26 15.14 -12.41 -13.71
C ASP A 26 14.61 -11.54 -14.84
N VAL A 27 13.34 -11.18 -14.81
CA VAL A 27 12.76 -10.32 -15.87
C VAL A 27 13.11 -8.86 -15.58
N ILE A 28 14.17 -8.39 -16.24
CA ILE A 28 14.59 -6.99 -16.39
C ILE A 28 14.99 -6.32 -15.07
N ARG A 29 16.25 -6.46 -14.71
CA ARG A 29 16.94 -5.52 -13.80
C ARG A 29 17.37 -4.31 -14.63
N LEU A 30 16.61 -3.22 -14.55
CA LEU A 30 16.98 -1.96 -15.22
C LEU A 30 18.08 -1.23 -14.46
N PHE A 31 18.13 -1.39 -13.14
CA PHE A 31 19.14 -0.84 -12.23
C PHE A 31 19.53 -1.92 -11.22
N GLY A 32 20.77 -1.91 -10.74
CA GLY A 32 21.31 -2.96 -9.88
C GLY A 32 20.82 -2.91 -8.43
N ASP A 33 21.10 -3.97 -7.67
CA ASP A 33 20.82 -4.11 -6.23
C ASP A 33 21.88 -3.36 -5.36
N GLU A 34 22.64 -2.45 -5.94
CA GLU A 34 23.79 -1.80 -5.28
C GLU A 34 23.40 -1.05 -4.00
N ASN A 35 22.14 -0.60 -3.92
CA ASN A 35 21.60 0.13 -2.77
C ASN A 35 20.68 -0.74 -1.88
N ALA A 36 20.66 -2.05 -2.06
CA ALA A 36 19.76 -2.91 -1.28
C ALA A 36 20.09 -2.83 0.22
N GLY A 37 19.07 -2.51 1.04
CA GLY A 37 19.20 -2.42 2.49
C GLY A 37 19.88 -1.15 3.02
N THR A 38 20.09 -0.14 2.18
CA THR A 38 20.80 1.10 2.58
C THR A 38 19.89 2.21 3.09
N SER A 39 18.57 2.04 3.08
CA SER A 39 17.65 3.06 3.59
C SER A 39 17.11 2.75 5.00
N SER A 40 16.75 3.81 5.70
CA SER A 40 16.09 3.76 7.02
C SER A 40 14.57 3.62 6.86
N ALA A 41 13.84 3.54 7.98
CA ALA A 41 12.38 3.62 8.04
C ALA A 41 11.64 2.59 7.16
N GLN A 42 12.17 1.36 7.05
CA GLN A 42 11.67 0.29 6.18
C GLN A 42 10.20 -0.08 6.46
N PHE A 43 9.69 0.16 7.67
CA PHE A 43 8.29 -0.14 7.99
C PHE A 43 7.29 0.68 7.15
N LEU A 44 7.70 1.84 6.64
CA LEU A 44 6.88 2.66 5.73
C LEU A 44 6.60 1.98 4.38
N ARG A 45 7.28 0.87 4.10
CA ARG A 45 7.05 0.02 2.92
C ARG A 45 6.06 -1.11 3.18
N ILE A 46 5.71 -1.37 4.44
CA ILE A 46 4.66 -2.36 4.76
C ILE A 46 3.34 -1.88 4.13
N PRO A 47 2.73 -2.70 3.26
CA PRO A 47 1.57 -2.28 2.50
C PRO A 47 0.34 -2.15 3.41
N VAL A 48 -0.44 -1.09 3.20
CA VAL A 48 -1.66 -0.78 3.93
C VAL A 48 -2.89 -1.15 3.12
N GLY A 49 -3.84 -1.81 3.77
CA GLY A 49 -5.13 -2.15 3.19
C GLY A 49 -5.15 -3.49 2.44
N ALA A 50 -6.01 -4.38 2.90
CA ALA A 50 -6.11 -5.74 2.37
C ALA A 50 -6.45 -5.78 0.86
N ARG A 51 -7.24 -4.83 0.35
CA ARG A 51 -7.52 -4.75 -1.09
C ARG A 51 -6.27 -4.52 -1.92
N ALA A 52 -5.40 -3.62 -1.51
CA ALA A 52 -4.18 -3.30 -2.22
C ALA A 52 -3.22 -4.50 -2.22
N VAL A 53 -3.06 -5.15 -1.07
CA VAL A 53 -2.22 -6.35 -0.92
C VAL A 53 -2.72 -7.50 -1.79
N ALA A 54 -4.03 -7.79 -1.75
CA ALA A 54 -4.63 -8.84 -2.56
C ALA A 54 -4.48 -8.62 -4.08
N LEU A 55 -4.19 -7.37 -4.51
CA LEU A 55 -3.90 -7.00 -5.90
C LEU A 55 -2.39 -6.92 -6.20
N GLY A 56 -1.55 -7.57 -5.38
CA GLY A 56 -0.10 -7.56 -5.54
C GLY A 56 0.51 -6.17 -5.38
N GLN A 57 -0.17 -5.28 -4.65
CA GLN A 57 0.22 -3.87 -4.46
C GLN A 57 0.22 -3.02 -5.75
N ALA A 58 -0.38 -3.49 -6.84
CA ALA A 58 -0.59 -2.72 -8.06
C ALA A 58 -1.73 -1.70 -7.84
N TYR A 59 -1.44 -0.60 -7.14
CA TYR A 59 -2.47 0.25 -6.59
C TYR A 59 -2.32 1.75 -6.90
N SER A 60 -1.27 2.18 -7.57
CA SER A 60 -1.00 3.58 -7.90
C SER A 60 -2.14 4.24 -8.72
N ALA A 61 -2.75 3.48 -9.65
CA ALA A 61 -3.90 3.92 -10.45
C ALA A 61 -5.26 3.61 -9.81
N LEU A 62 -5.30 2.78 -8.75
CA LEU A 62 -6.54 2.29 -8.12
C LEU A 62 -6.91 2.97 -6.81
N ALA A 63 -5.99 3.66 -6.18
CA ALA A 63 -6.13 4.25 -4.86
C ALA A 63 -7.25 5.31 -4.84
N THR A 64 -8.50 4.85 -4.78
CA THR A 64 -9.71 5.68 -4.74
C THR A 64 -10.63 5.30 -3.58
N ASP A 65 -10.07 4.73 -2.54
CA ASP A 65 -10.73 4.39 -1.27
C ASP A 65 -10.01 5.06 -0.09
N GLY A 66 -10.31 4.66 1.15
CA GLY A 66 -9.72 5.26 2.33
C GLY A 66 -8.21 5.09 2.46
N SER A 67 -7.62 4.11 1.78
CA SER A 67 -6.17 3.92 1.73
C SER A 67 -5.46 4.85 0.72
N ALA A 68 -6.20 5.67 -0.03
CA ALA A 68 -5.64 6.56 -1.04
C ALA A 68 -4.56 7.51 -0.49
N ILE A 69 -4.70 7.98 0.76
CA ILE A 69 -3.70 8.83 1.41
C ILE A 69 -2.33 8.16 1.42
N PHE A 70 -2.27 6.84 1.63
CA PHE A 70 -1.04 6.07 1.69
C PHE A 70 -0.48 5.74 0.30
N TRP A 71 -1.35 5.37 -0.66
CA TRP A 71 -0.93 4.84 -1.95
C TRP A 71 -0.75 5.91 -3.03
N ASN A 72 -1.74 6.80 -3.17
CA ASN A 72 -1.74 7.91 -4.14
C ASN A 72 -2.67 9.01 -3.65
N PRO A 73 -2.16 10.09 -3.06
CA PRO A 73 -2.99 11.15 -2.49
C PRO A 73 -3.91 11.84 -3.51
N ALA A 74 -3.60 11.79 -4.81
CA ALA A 74 -4.49 12.31 -5.85
C ALA A 74 -5.84 11.58 -5.90
N GLY A 75 -5.86 10.32 -5.46
CA GLY A 75 -7.05 9.48 -5.40
C GLY A 75 -8.11 9.96 -4.42
N LEU A 76 -7.75 10.79 -3.42
CA LEU A 76 -8.70 11.40 -2.49
C LEU A 76 -9.83 12.17 -3.19
N MET A 77 -9.54 12.73 -4.37
CA MET A 77 -10.56 13.40 -5.19
C MET A 77 -11.53 12.44 -5.87
N ARG A 78 -11.25 11.14 -5.85
CA ARG A 78 -12.01 10.10 -6.58
C ARG A 78 -12.68 9.08 -5.67
N THR A 79 -12.55 9.24 -4.35
CA THR A 79 -13.19 8.37 -3.36
C THR A 79 -14.72 8.44 -3.42
N PRO A 80 -15.44 7.34 -3.17
CA PRO A 80 -16.88 7.40 -3.03
C PRO A 80 -17.28 8.26 -1.82
N GLY A 81 -18.40 8.97 -1.95
CA GLY A 81 -18.89 9.83 -0.89
C GLY A 81 -18.04 11.09 -0.67
N ARG A 82 -18.40 11.86 0.37
CA ARG A 82 -17.69 13.08 0.77
C ARG A 82 -16.75 12.89 1.95
N GLN A 83 -16.93 11.84 2.68
CA GLN A 83 -16.13 11.46 3.84
C GLN A 83 -15.83 9.97 3.74
N ASN A 84 -14.70 9.59 4.28
CA ASN A 84 -14.32 8.18 4.38
C ASN A 84 -13.49 7.98 5.64
N PHE A 85 -13.76 6.87 6.31
CA PHE A 85 -13.00 6.35 7.44
C PHE A 85 -12.41 5.01 7.03
N PHE A 86 -11.14 4.84 7.26
CA PHE A 86 -10.43 3.63 6.89
C PHE A 86 -9.58 3.15 8.05
N VAL A 87 -9.63 1.85 8.32
CA VAL A 87 -8.74 1.19 9.26
C VAL A 87 -8.19 -0.09 8.64
N SER A 88 -6.95 -0.41 8.95
CA SER A 88 -6.30 -1.63 8.50
C SER A 88 -5.42 -2.18 9.61
N HIS A 89 -5.47 -3.50 9.78
CA HIS A 89 -4.62 -4.28 10.66
C HIS A 89 -3.80 -5.26 9.83
N VAL A 90 -2.52 -5.36 10.15
CA VAL A 90 -1.57 -6.28 9.53
C VAL A 90 -0.98 -7.14 10.63
N ALA A 91 -1.26 -8.43 10.59
CA ALA A 91 -0.54 -9.42 11.39
C ALA A 91 0.69 -9.86 10.59
N TRP A 92 1.84 -9.28 10.95
CA TRP A 92 3.11 -9.56 10.31
C TRP A 92 3.77 -10.80 10.91
N THR A 93 4.90 -11.23 10.38
CA THR A 93 5.70 -12.32 10.94
C THR A 93 6.33 -11.93 12.28
N ALA A 94 6.74 -12.91 13.10
CA ALA A 94 7.44 -12.72 14.38
C ALA A 94 6.68 -11.81 15.39
N ASP A 95 5.36 -11.99 15.50
CA ASP A 95 4.48 -11.23 16.41
C ASP A 95 4.50 -9.70 16.21
N ILE A 96 5.03 -9.24 15.08
CA ILE A 96 4.98 -7.85 14.69
C ILE A 96 3.57 -7.53 14.18
N ASN A 97 3.01 -6.43 14.63
CA ASN A 97 1.70 -5.98 14.21
C ASN A 97 1.75 -4.53 13.76
N MET A 98 1.02 -4.21 12.69
CA MET A 98 0.88 -2.85 12.20
C MET A 98 -0.59 -2.45 12.12
N ASP A 99 -0.92 -1.35 12.76
CA ASP A 99 -2.24 -0.73 12.69
C ASP A 99 -2.17 0.56 11.88
N TYR A 100 -3.19 0.80 11.06
CA TYR A 100 -3.31 2.01 10.26
C TYR A 100 -4.73 2.54 10.32
N ALA A 101 -4.85 3.86 10.43
CA ALA A 101 -6.12 4.57 10.37
C ALA A 101 -6.01 5.81 9.49
N ALA A 102 -7.05 6.11 8.73
CA ALA A 102 -7.14 7.31 7.94
C ALA A 102 -8.57 7.87 7.93
N TYR A 103 -8.64 9.17 7.86
CA TYR A 103 -9.88 9.90 7.61
C TYR A 103 -9.64 10.93 6.52
N HIS A 104 -10.57 11.04 5.59
CA HIS A 104 -10.53 12.13 4.63
C HIS A 104 -11.91 12.71 4.33
N ARG A 105 -11.89 13.95 3.89
CA ARG A 105 -13.07 14.68 3.45
C ARG A 105 -12.82 15.31 2.08
N ARG A 106 -13.73 15.03 1.14
CA ARG A 106 -13.72 15.57 -0.22
C ARG A 106 -14.76 16.67 -0.37
N GLY A 107 -14.33 17.84 -0.85
CA GLY A 107 -15.18 18.93 -1.33
C GLY A 107 -15.45 18.80 -2.84
N GLN A 108 -15.74 19.94 -3.48
CA GLN A 108 -15.92 19.98 -4.95
C GLN A 108 -14.60 19.82 -5.70
N ASN A 109 -13.63 20.69 -5.40
CA ASN A 109 -12.35 20.76 -6.10
C ASN A 109 -11.17 20.35 -5.24
N PHE A 110 -11.35 20.19 -3.93
CA PHE A 110 -10.32 19.84 -2.96
C PHE A 110 -10.75 18.68 -2.09
N ALA A 111 -9.79 17.87 -1.71
CA ALA A 111 -9.90 16.89 -0.64
C ALA A 111 -8.76 17.08 0.35
N GLN A 112 -9.02 16.78 1.60
CA GLN A 112 -8.05 16.81 2.68
C GLN A 112 -8.19 15.55 3.53
N GLY A 113 -7.11 15.08 4.10
CA GLY A 113 -7.14 13.90 4.93
C GLY A 113 -6.00 13.86 5.93
N ILE A 114 -6.15 13.00 6.91
CA ILE A 114 -5.16 12.67 7.91
C ILE A 114 -4.98 11.16 7.95
N MET A 115 -3.77 10.72 8.30
CA MET A 115 -3.43 9.31 8.46
C MET A 115 -2.55 9.12 9.68
N PHE A 116 -2.65 7.93 10.25
CA PHE A 116 -1.82 7.45 11.34
C PHE A 116 -1.49 5.99 11.08
N GLY A 117 -0.23 5.61 11.32
CA GLY A 117 0.21 4.22 11.28
C GLY A 117 1.16 3.94 12.45
N ALA A 118 1.04 2.76 13.04
CA ALA A 118 1.90 2.33 14.14
C ALA A 118 2.27 0.86 13.96
N LEU A 119 3.55 0.56 14.12
CA LEU A 119 4.08 -0.79 14.15
C LEU A 119 4.62 -1.07 15.56
N ARG A 120 4.32 -2.27 16.06
CA ARG A 120 4.77 -2.77 17.36
C ARG A 120 5.38 -4.16 17.17
N SER A 121 6.58 -4.35 17.73
CA SER A 121 7.27 -5.66 17.73
C SER A 121 6.85 -6.37 18.98
N GLY A 122 6.34 -6.65 19.71
CA GLY A 122 6.34 -7.36 21.00
C GLY A 122 7.69 -7.21 21.75
N ASP A 123 7.83 -7.87 22.85
CA ASP A 123 9.05 -7.87 23.64
C ASP A 123 10.11 -8.78 22.99
N ILE A 124 11.29 -8.22 22.72
CA ILE A 124 12.43 -8.93 22.13
C ILE A 124 13.44 -9.21 23.23
N LEU A 125 13.79 -10.47 23.44
CA LEU A 125 14.78 -10.87 24.43
C LEU A 125 16.16 -10.35 24.05
N ARG A 126 16.81 -9.62 24.94
CA ARG A 126 18.17 -9.13 24.74
C ARG A 126 19.17 -10.28 24.88
N THR A 127 20.00 -10.46 23.88
CA THR A 127 21.13 -11.41 23.90
C THR A 127 22.44 -10.69 23.76
N ASP A 128 23.52 -11.25 24.26
CA ASP A 128 24.88 -10.80 24.06
C ASP A 128 25.83 -11.99 23.80
N GLU A 129 27.11 -11.73 23.56
CA GLU A 129 28.10 -12.77 23.27
C GLU A 129 28.25 -13.80 24.40
N LEU A 130 28.00 -13.42 25.65
CA LEU A 130 28.12 -14.28 26.82
C LEU A 130 26.78 -14.96 27.20
N HIS A 131 25.66 -14.38 26.81
CA HIS A 131 24.32 -14.84 27.14
C HIS A 131 23.48 -15.04 25.85
N GLN A 132 23.84 -16.04 25.07
CA GLN A 132 23.20 -16.33 23.79
C GLN A 132 21.73 -16.77 23.96
N GLU A 133 21.41 -17.41 25.09
CA GLU A 133 20.03 -17.80 25.47
C GLU A 133 19.21 -16.66 26.09
N GLY A 134 19.82 -15.47 26.26
CA GLY A 134 19.20 -14.27 26.77
C GLY A 134 19.77 -13.75 28.07
N THR A 135 19.81 -12.43 28.21
CA THR A 135 20.27 -11.73 29.42
C THR A 135 19.17 -11.60 30.49
N GLY A 136 17.95 -12.01 30.19
CA GLY A 136 16.77 -11.79 31.02
C GLY A 136 16.17 -10.36 30.89
N GLN A 137 16.78 -9.51 30.06
CA GLN A 137 16.26 -8.18 29.73
C GLN A 137 15.52 -8.22 28.39
N TYR A 138 14.51 -7.34 28.27
CA TYR A 138 13.73 -7.22 27.04
C TYR A 138 13.78 -5.79 26.53
N PHE A 139 13.68 -5.63 25.22
CA PHE A 139 13.46 -4.35 24.56
C PHE A 139 12.36 -4.50 23.50
N ASN A 140 11.89 -3.39 22.94
CA ASN A 140 10.93 -3.41 21.84
C ASN A 140 11.32 -2.41 20.76
N ALA A 141 10.79 -2.65 19.55
CA ALA A 141 10.90 -1.78 18.41
C ALA A 141 9.50 -1.25 18.09
N ASN A 142 9.28 0.03 18.37
CA ASN A 142 8.02 0.70 18.11
C ASN A 142 8.23 1.84 17.11
N GLN A 143 7.38 1.87 16.09
CA GLN A 143 7.47 2.86 15.03
C GLN A 143 6.09 3.44 14.79
N PHE A 144 6.01 4.73 14.48
CA PHE A 144 4.77 5.34 14.06
C PHE A 144 4.99 6.46 13.05
N PHE A 145 3.96 6.74 12.30
CA PHE A 145 3.88 7.95 11.50
C PHE A 145 2.50 8.60 11.62
N ILE A 146 2.49 9.91 11.49
CA ILE A 146 1.28 10.71 11.35
C ILE A 146 1.44 11.62 10.15
N GLY A 147 0.39 11.82 9.37
CA GLY A 147 0.49 12.65 8.17
C GLY A 147 -0.81 13.34 7.80
N GLY A 148 -0.65 14.38 7.01
CA GLY A 148 -1.73 15.13 6.42
C GLY A 148 -1.60 15.16 4.90
N SER A 149 -2.75 15.19 4.19
CA SER A 149 -2.81 15.17 2.73
C SER A 149 -3.77 16.19 2.19
N LEU A 150 -3.40 16.75 1.04
CA LEU A 150 -4.25 17.62 0.24
C LEU A 150 -4.28 17.10 -1.19
N ALA A 151 -5.46 17.13 -1.81
CA ALA A 151 -5.62 16.80 -3.22
C ALA A 151 -6.54 17.81 -3.91
N ARG A 152 -6.33 17.98 -5.21
CA ARG A 152 -7.10 18.88 -6.05
C ARG A 152 -7.47 18.21 -7.37
N ALA A 153 -8.74 18.34 -7.78
CA ALA A 153 -9.16 18.07 -9.14
C ALA A 153 -8.78 19.25 -10.02
N MET A 154 -7.89 19.04 -10.96
CA MET A 154 -7.48 20.07 -11.94
C MET A 154 -8.46 20.11 -13.10
N THR A 155 -8.97 18.93 -13.48
CA THR A 155 -10.03 18.74 -14.46
C THR A 155 -10.95 17.61 -14.03
N ASP A 156 -12.01 17.32 -14.76
CA ASP A 156 -12.90 16.19 -14.52
C ASP A 156 -12.17 14.84 -14.56
N ARG A 157 -11.04 14.75 -15.26
CA ARG A 157 -10.26 13.54 -15.47
C ARG A 157 -8.90 13.54 -14.78
N PHE A 158 -8.41 14.68 -14.36
CA PHE A 158 -7.06 14.84 -13.84
C PHE A 158 -7.07 15.37 -12.41
N SER A 159 -6.40 14.68 -11.50
CA SER A 159 -6.20 15.10 -10.12
C SER A 159 -4.74 14.97 -9.71
N ILE A 160 -4.33 15.84 -8.81
CA ILE A 160 -3.03 15.84 -8.16
C ILE A 160 -3.22 15.81 -6.64
N GLY A 161 -2.25 15.29 -5.92
CA GLY A 161 -2.27 15.26 -4.46
C GLY A 161 -0.87 15.26 -3.88
N ALA A 162 -0.77 15.72 -2.65
CA ALA A 162 0.46 15.70 -1.88
C ALA A 162 0.15 15.36 -0.42
N SER A 163 1.11 14.71 0.24
CA SER A 163 1.06 14.41 1.67
C SER A 163 2.37 14.81 2.32
N VAL A 164 2.29 15.13 3.60
CA VAL A 164 3.48 15.28 4.47
C VAL A 164 3.27 14.34 5.65
N LYS A 165 4.34 13.59 5.99
CA LYS A 165 4.35 12.61 7.09
C LYS A 165 5.48 12.92 8.05
N PHE A 166 5.18 12.94 9.34
CA PHE A 166 6.17 12.84 10.40
C PHE A 166 6.29 11.37 10.80
N PHE A 167 7.50 10.86 10.79
CA PHE A 167 7.87 9.50 11.16
C PHE A 167 8.73 9.52 12.42
N GLN A 168 8.51 8.56 13.31
CA GLN A 168 9.37 8.29 14.45
C GLN A 168 9.52 6.78 14.65
N GLU A 169 10.75 6.37 14.86
CA GLU A 169 11.15 5.01 15.25
C GLU A 169 11.84 5.07 16.60
N ASN A 170 11.46 4.15 17.48
CA ASN A 170 12.15 3.92 18.75
C ASN A 170 12.62 2.47 18.74
N LEU A 171 13.91 2.26 18.77
CA LEU A 171 14.57 0.97 18.87
C LEU A 171 15.42 0.95 20.13
N ASP A 172 14.94 0.26 21.16
CA ASP A 172 15.58 0.27 22.48
C ASP A 172 15.76 1.72 22.99
N GLN A 173 16.99 2.15 23.20
CA GLN A 173 17.37 3.51 23.64
C GLN A 173 17.55 4.51 22.49
N TYR A 174 17.50 4.04 21.24
CA TYR A 174 17.74 4.85 20.05
C TYR A 174 16.44 5.37 19.46
N GLN A 175 16.49 6.60 18.96
CA GLN A 175 15.34 7.24 18.36
C GLN A 175 15.70 7.87 17.03
N THR A 176 14.88 7.60 16.03
CA THR A 176 15.00 8.15 14.69
C THR A 176 13.75 8.94 14.33
N ARG A 177 13.91 10.09 13.69
CA ARG A 177 12.79 10.94 13.25
C ARG A 177 13.04 11.47 11.87
N ALA A 178 11.97 11.60 11.07
CA ALA A 178 12.06 12.22 9.76
C ALA A 178 10.74 12.91 9.36
N LEU A 179 10.87 13.89 8.47
CA LEU A 179 9.75 14.45 7.70
C LEU A 179 9.84 13.96 6.26
N LEU A 180 8.75 13.38 5.78
CA LEU A 180 8.65 12.77 4.46
C LEU A 180 7.48 13.35 3.70
N ALA A 181 7.58 13.37 2.38
CA ALA A 181 6.54 13.85 1.49
C ALA A 181 6.13 12.76 0.50
N ASP A 182 4.85 12.76 0.11
CA ASP A 182 4.35 11.98 -1.00
C ASP A 182 3.73 12.90 -2.04
N LEU A 183 3.87 12.53 -3.30
CA LEU A 183 3.24 13.20 -4.43
C LEU A 183 2.45 12.15 -5.23
N GLY A 184 1.33 12.57 -5.78
CA GLY A 184 0.50 11.69 -6.58
C GLY A 184 -0.21 12.39 -7.73
N ILE A 185 -0.39 11.65 -8.79
CA ILE A 185 -1.15 12.03 -9.98
C ILE A 185 -2.10 10.89 -10.32
N LEU A 186 -3.33 11.23 -10.70
CA LEU A 186 -4.30 10.26 -11.19
C LEU A 186 -5.05 10.84 -12.38
N TYR A 187 -5.05 10.10 -13.48
CA TYR A 187 -5.66 10.49 -14.74
C TYR A 187 -6.61 9.41 -15.28
N TYR A 188 -7.83 9.83 -15.64
CA TYR A 188 -8.82 8.99 -16.32
C TYR A 188 -8.73 9.24 -17.81
N VAL A 189 -8.36 8.21 -18.56
CA VAL A 189 -8.05 8.32 -20.01
C VAL A 189 -9.29 8.64 -20.85
N GLY A 190 -10.49 8.28 -20.35
CA GLY A 190 -11.76 8.55 -21.05
C GLY A 190 -12.16 7.48 -22.07
N VAL A 191 -11.39 6.40 -22.15
CA VAL A 191 -11.73 5.20 -22.95
C VAL A 191 -12.06 4.07 -21.98
N GLY A 192 -13.35 3.80 -21.82
CA GLY A 192 -13.81 2.93 -20.76
C GLY A 192 -13.44 3.51 -19.38
N ASP A 193 -13.28 2.66 -18.36
CA ASP A 193 -12.83 3.06 -17.01
C ASP A 193 -11.29 2.88 -16.87
N MET A 194 -10.52 3.28 -17.89
CA MET A 194 -9.06 3.20 -17.87
C MET A 194 -8.45 4.37 -17.09
N ARG A 195 -7.54 4.07 -16.20
CA ARG A 195 -6.85 5.01 -15.31
C ARG A 195 -5.36 4.83 -15.37
N ILE A 196 -4.64 5.92 -15.19
CA ILE A 196 -3.18 5.96 -15.08
C ILE A 196 -2.85 6.70 -13.79
N GLY A 197 -1.98 6.12 -12.98
CA GLY A 197 -1.48 6.69 -11.74
C GLY A 197 0.03 6.83 -11.75
N PHE A 198 0.51 7.89 -11.15
CA PHE A 198 1.93 8.10 -10.85
C PHE A 198 2.06 8.55 -9.41
N THR A 199 3.03 8.00 -8.69
CA THR A 199 3.30 8.37 -7.31
C THR A 199 4.78 8.41 -7.01
N VAL A 200 5.18 9.34 -6.15
CA VAL A 200 6.46 9.31 -5.44
C VAL A 200 6.11 9.33 -3.95
N ARG A 201 6.53 8.30 -3.22
CA ARG A 201 6.22 8.14 -1.80
C ARG A 201 7.47 8.15 -0.96
N ASN A 202 7.32 8.59 0.28
CA ASN A 202 8.40 8.64 1.29
C ASN A 202 9.63 9.45 0.83
N PHE A 203 9.43 10.47 -0.01
CA PHE A 203 10.51 11.36 -0.41
C PHE A 203 10.91 12.24 0.77
N GLY A 204 12.20 12.29 1.10
CA GLY A 204 12.73 13.08 2.19
C GLY A 204 14.25 13.17 2.17
N GLY A 205 14.79 13.91 3.12
CA GLY A 205 16.24 13.94 3.36
C GLY A 205 16.73 12.68 4.08
N ASP A 206 18.04 12.64 4.30
CA ASP A 206 18.64 11.57 5.07
C ASP A 206 18.11 11.54 6.50
N VAL A 207 17.93 10.34 6.99
CA VAL A 207 17.41 10.04 8.31
C VAL A 207 18.56 9.71 9.23
N HIS A 208 18.64 10.43 10.35
CA HIS A 208 19.74 10.30 11.29
C HIS A 208 19.24 9.70 12.61
N PRO A 209 19.79 8.53 13.04
CA PRO A 209 19.47 7.98 14.35
C PRO A 209 20.07 8.85 15.46
N GLY A 210 19.26 9.19 16.47
CA GLY A 210 19.70 9.89 17.66
C GLY A 210 20.20 8.93 18.73
N GLY A 211 21.14 9.39 19.55
CA GLY A 211 21.79 8.62 20.61
C GLY A 211 23.29 8.47 20.37
N GLN A 212 23.96 7.74 21.24
CA GLN A 212 25.39 7.42 21.06
C GLN A 212 25.54 5.93 20.70
N PRO A 213 26.37 5.59 19.71
CA PRO A 213 26.67 4.19 19.43
C PRO A 213 27.20 3.47 20.68
N PRO A 214 26.85 2.20 20.89
CA PRO A 214 27.32 1.46 22.06
C PRO A 214 28.86 1.32 22.02
N ALA A 215 29.48 1.43 23.17
CA ALA A 215 30.91 1.11 23.29
C ALA A 215 31.13 -0.37 23.00
N THR A 216 32.10 -0.68 22.13
CA THR A 216 32.44 -2.09 21.89
C THR A 216 33.19 -2.67 23.10
N PRO A 217 33.06 -3.98 23.41
CA PRO A 217 33.77 -4.63 24.52
C PRO A 217 35.28 -4.49 24.48
N GLN A 218 35.86 -4.21 23.32
CA GLN A 218 37.31 -4.07 23.11
C GLN A 218 37.85 -2.64 23.31
N GLY A 219 37.02 -1.74 23.87
CA GLY A 219 37.43 -0.35 24.12
C GLY A 219 37.55 0.51 22.86
N TYR A 220 37.16 0.00 21.69
CA TYR A 220 37.03 0.84 20.51
C TYR A 220 35.85 1.80 20.73
N VAL A 221 36.12 3.08 20.77
CA VAL A 221 35.04 4.07 20.78
C VAL A 221 34.62 4.26 19.33
N PRO A 222 33.40 3.88 18.96
CA PRO A 222 32.88 4.14 17.63
C PRO A 222 32.91 5.64 17.34
N ALA A 223 32.81 6.01 16.07
CA ALA A 223 32.63 7.41 15.69
C ALA A 223 31.55 8.05 16.58
N ALA A 224 31.78 9.31 16.98
CA ALA A 224 30.94 9.99 17.97
C ALA A 224 29.49 10.16 17.57
N ASP A 225 29.09 9.68 16.39
CA ASP A 225 27.75 9.84 15.81
C ASP A 225 27.38 8.68 14.89
N PHE A 226 26.07 8.45 14.71
CA PHE A 226 25.53 7.48 13.77
C PHE A 226 25.67 7.98 12.33
N GLN A 227 25.79 7.06 11.40
CA GLN A 227 25.70 7.36 9.98
C GLN A 227 24.23 7.67 9.61
N SER A 228 24.06 8.66 8.72
CA SER A 228 22.75 8.95 8.14
C SER A 228 22.41 7.98 7.01
N PHE A 229 21.13 7.69 6.84
CA PHE A 229 20.60 6.79 5.82
C PHE A 229 19.50 7.50 5.03
N PRO A 230 19.38 7.29 3.72
CA PRO A 230 18.30 7.88 2.92
C PRO A 230 16.94 7.38 3.35
N ALA A 231 15.90 8.17 3.09
CA ALA A 231 14.52 7.74 3.25
C ALA A 231 14.15 6.67 2.19
N PRO A 232 13.21 5.73 2.49
CA PRO A 232 12.86 4.65 1.58
C PRO A 232 11.93 5.14 0.47
N THR A 233 12.44 6.01 -0.38
CA THR A 233 11.68 6.64 -1.47
C THR A 233 11.26 5.59 -2.51
N VAL A 234 10.01 5.67 -2.96
CA VAL A 234 9.44 4.76 -3.95
C VAL A 234 8.73 5.55 -5.02
N GLY A 235 9.19 5.44 -6.26
CA GLY A 235 8.47 5.86 -7.45
C GLY A 235 7.58 4.72 -7.96
N ALA A 236 6.34 5.00 -8.36
CA ALA A 236 5.49 4.00 -9.00
C ALA A 236 4.67 4.63 -10.12
N PHE A 237 4.53 3.87 -11.20
CA PHE A 237 3.68 4.20 -12.33
C PHE A 237 2.79 3.02 -12.65
N GLY A 238 1.48 3.24 -12.79
CA GLY A 238 0.57 2.15 -13.04
C GLY A 238 -0.63 2.52 -13.88
N ALA A 239 -1.26 1.48 -14.40
CA ALA A 239 -2.49 1.56 -15.16
C ALA A 239 -3.49 0.53 -14.67
N ALA A 240 -4.77 0.90 -14.71
CA ALA A 240 -5.86 0.01 -14.34
C ALA A 240 -7.05 0.19 -15.29
N LYS A 241 -7.78 -0.88 -15.50
CA LYS A 241 -8.99 -0.88 -16.32
C LYS A 241 -10.05 -1.81 -15.74
N THR A 242 -11.29 -1.34 -15.72
CA THR A 242 -12.45 -2.13 -15.35
C THR A 242 -13.21 -2.56 -16.60
N TRP A 243 -13.51 -3.85 -16.71
CA TRP A 243 -14.25 -4.47 -17.80
C TRP A 243 -15.60 -4.95 -17.27
N GLU A 244 -16.66 -4.62 -17.95
CA GLU A 244 -17.97 -5.20 -17.68
C GLU A 244 -18.10 -6.49 -18.48
N LEU A 245 -17.96 -7.65 -17.83
CA LEU A 245 -18.05 -8.97 -18.49
C LEU A 245 -19.49 -9.37 -18.74
N LEU A 246 -20.35 -9.15 -17.75
CA LEU A 246 -21.77 -9.47 -17.75
C LEU A 246 -22.52 -8.43 -16.88
N PRO A 247 -23.83 -8.30 -16.99
CA PRO A 247 -24.59 -7.49 -16.06
C PRO A 247 -24.28 -7.87 -14.60
N LYS A 248 -23.78 -6.90 -13.82
CA LYS A 248 -23.36 -7.05 -12.41
C LYS A 248 -22.11 -7.91 -12.18
N VAL A 249 -21.34 -8.22 -13.22
CA VAL A 249 -20.04 -8.91 -13.13
C VAL A 249 -18.97 -8.03 -13.76
N THR A 250 -17.99 -7.61 -12.97
CA THR A 250 -16.88 -6.77 -13.42
C THR A 250 -15.56 -7.49 -13.23
N LEU A 251 -14.63 -7.28 -14.14
CA LEU A 251 -13.23 -7.66 -13.99
C LEU A 251 -12.41 -6.38 -14.00
N LEU A 252 -11.69 -6.14 -12.94
CA LEU A 252 -10.69 -5.09 -12.88
C LEU A 252 -9.33 -5.73 -13.08
N THR A 253 -8.51 -5.13 -13.92
CA THR A 253 -7.10 -5.49 -14.11
C THR A 253 -6.22 -4.28 -13.83
N THR A 254 -5.09 -4.49 -13.19
CA THR A 254 -4.14 -3.44 -12.84
C THR A 254 -2.71 -3.92 -13.00
N ALA A 255 -1.83 -3.00 -13.39
CA ALA A 255 -0.40 -3.24 -13.50
C ALA A 255 0.35 -1.99 -13.05
N ASP A 256 1.36 -2.17 -12.20
CA ASP A 256 2.24 -1.11 -11.73
C ASP A 256 3.70 -1.49 -11.99
N PHE A 257 4.51 -0.53 -12.40
CA PHE A 257 5.96 -0.54 -12.31
C PHE A 257 6.37 0.22 -11.07
N ASN A 258 7.18 -0.39 -10.21
CA ASN A 258 7.59 0.13 -8.93
C ASN A 258 9.12 0.23 -8.90
N HIS A 259 9.63 1.42 -8.60
CA HIS A 259 11.07 1.76 -8.52
C HIS A 259 11.39 2.29 -7.13
N PRO A 260 11.83 1.44 -6.20
CA PRO A 260 12.35 1.86 -4.91
C PRO A 260 13.79 2.36 -5.04
N SER A 261 14.19 3.31 -4.17
CA SER A 261 15.56 3.86 -4.16
C SER A 261 16.62 2.90 -3.60
N ASP A 262 16.19 1.88 -2.86
CA ASP A 262 17.02 1.00 -2.05
C ASP A 262 16.82 -0.48 -2.35
N TYR A 263 16.20 -0.80 -3.48
CA TYR A 263 15.94 -2.18 -3.90
C TYR A 263 15.70 -2.26 -5.41
N SER A 264 15.71 -3.47 -5.98
CA SER A 264 15.39 -3.69 -7.39
C SER A 264 13.97 -3.29 -7.74
N GLU A 265 13.77 -2.89 -8.98
CA GLU A 265 12.46 -2.62 -9.53
C GLU A 265 11.57 -3.86 -9.50
N SER A 266 10.27 -3.62 -9.35
CA SER A 266 9.27 -4.68 -9.40
C SER A 266 8.11 -4.34 -10.34
N PHE A 267 7.61 -5.38 -11.01
CA PHE A 267 6.33 -5.33 -11.71
C PHE A 267 5.26 -5.95 -10.83
N ARG A 268 4.15 -5.24 -10.68
CA ARG A 268 3.03 -5.64 -9.87
C ARG A 268 1.81 -5.79 -10.76
N LEU A 269 1.12 -6.91 -10.62
CA LEU A 269 -0.06 -7.23 -11.39
C LEU A 269 -1.19 -7.63 -10.46
N GLY A 270 -2.41 -7.20 -10.77
CA GLY A 270 -3.58 -7.54 -9.97
C GLY A 270 -4.83 -7.72 -10.82
N SER A 271 -5.71 -8.60 -10.33
CA SER A 271 -7.03 -8.80 -10.89
C SER A 271 -8.09 -8.89 -9.78
N GLU A 272 -9.24 -8.23 -9.98
CA GLU A 272 -10.38 -8.24 -9.07
C GLU A 272 -11.64 -8.63 -9.85
N LEU A 273 -12.27 -9.73 -9.47
CA LEU A 273 -13.59 -10.13 -9.97
C LEU A 273 -14.66 -9.60 -9.01
N GLY A 274 -15.45 -8.65 -9.48
CA GLY A 274 -16.56 -8.07 -8.74
C GLY A 274 -17.90 -8.71 -9.11
N LEU A 275 -18.63 -9.20 -8.12
CA LEU A 275 -19.94 -9.81 -8.26
C LEU A 275 -21.00 -8.93 -7.59
N ARG A 276 -21.94 -8.41 -8.38
CA ARG A 276 -23.05 -7.55 -7.92
C ARG A 276 -22.61 -6.31 -7.12
N LYS A 277 -21.34 -5.88 -7.23
CA LYS A 277 -20.71 -4.84 -6.40
C LYS A 277 -20.76 -5.13 -4.89
N GLN A 278 -20.92 -6.37 -4.52
CA GLN A 278 -21.04 -6.83 -3.12
C GLN A 278 -19.92 -7.78 -2.72
N LEU A 279 -19.53 -8.66 -3.61
CA LEU A 279 -18.47 -9.65 -3.40
C LEU A 279 -17.34 -9.39 -4.38
N PHE A 280 -16.10 -9.46 -3.88
CA PHE A 280 -14.88 -9.23 -4.65
C PHE A 280 -13.90 -10.36 -4.36
N LEU A 281 -13.38 -10.98 -5.42
CA LEU A 281 -12.31 -11.96 -5.34
C LEU A 281 -11.09 -11.38 -6.03
N ARG A 282 -9.91 -11.51 -5.42
CA ARG A 282 -8.69 -10.86 -5.88
C ARG A 282 -7.52 -11.81 -5.89
N VAL A 283 -6.65 -11.59 -6.86
CA VAL A 283 -5.35 -12.23 -6.95
C VAL A 283 -4.34 -11.19 -7.44
N GLY A 284 -3.14 -11.24 -6.90
CA GLY A 284 -2.07 -10.33 -7.23
C GLY A 284 -0.72 -11.01 -7.24
N PHE A 285 0.21 -10.39 -7.94
CA PHE A 285 1.58 -10.86 -8.06
C PHE A 285 2.55 -9.67 -8.07
N GLU A 286 3.68 -9.79 -7.39
CA GLU A 286 4.81 -8.88 -7.42
C GLU A 286 6.07 -9.65 -7.84
N SER A 287 6.72 -9.19 -8.92
CA SER A 287 8.00 -9.75 -9.39
C SER A 287 9.18 -9.25 -8.53
N ASN A 288 10.35 -9.85 -8.74
CA ASN A 288 11.61 -9.47 -8.08
C ASN A 288 11.51 -9.39 -6.55
N ARG A 289 10.69 -10.25 -5.98
CA ARG A 289 10.62 -10.46 -4.54
C ARG A 289 11.39 -11.73 -4.23
N PRO A 290 12.42 -11.69 -3.37
CA PRO A 290 13.30 -12.84 -3.12
C PRO A 290 12.53 -14.08 -2.68
N GLU A 291 11.44 -13.86 -1.95
CA GLU A 291 10.57 -14.91 -1.47
C GLU A 291 9.11 -14.48 -1.59
N GLY A 292 8.26 -15.38 -2.09
CA GLY A 292 6.84 -15.15 -2.26
C GLY A 292 6.52 -14.29 -3.49
N GLY A 293 5.62 -13.34 -3.33
CA GLY A 293 5.17 -12.44 -4.39
C GLY A 293 3.73 -12.69 -4.82
N LEU A 294 3.14 -13.82 -4.45
CA LEU A 294 1.72 -14.10 -4.65
C LEU A 294 0.89 -13.52 -3.51
N ALA A 295 -0.25 -12.96 -3.86
CA ALA A 295 -1.25 -12.51 -2.91
C ALA A 295 -2.64 -12.88 -3.39
N ALA A 296 -3.53 -13.17 -2.45
CA ALA A 296 -4.93 -13.44 -2.74
C ALA A 296 -5.81 -12.81 -1.66
N GLY A 297 -7.07 -12.55 -1.99
CA GLY A 297 -7.97 -11.97 -1.01
C GLY A 297 -9.41 -11.91 -1.49
N PHE A 298 -10.26 -11.51 -0.58
CA PHE A 298 -11.66 -11.27 -0.87
C PHE A 298 -12.16 -10.03 -0.16
N GLY A 299 -13.28 -9.51 -0.63
CA GLY A 299 -13.93 -8.36 -0.01
C GLY A 299 -15.44 -8.50 -0.06
N VAL A 300 -16.09 -7.97 0.96
CA VAL A 300 -17.54 -7.86 1.04
C VAL A 300 -17.91 -6.40 1.19
N GLN A 301 -18.80 -5.91 0.34
CA GLN A 301 -19.31 -4.55 0.40
C GLN A 301 -20.81 -4.55 0.62
N VAL A 302 -21.25 -3.82 1.60
CA VAL A 302 -22.65 -3.61 1.92
C VAL A 302 -22.98 -2.13 1.77
N GLU A 303 -24.00 -1.84 0.99
CA GLU A 303 -24.54 -0.50 0.88
C GLU A 303 -25.95 -0.48 1.52
N ARG A 304 -26.08 0.26 2.61
CA ARG A 304 -27.33 0.36 3.36
C ARG A 304 -27.64 1.81 3.68
N ARG A 305 -28.84 2.27 3.31
CA ARG A 305 -29.28 3.66 3.47
C ARG A 305 -28.31 4.64 2.78
N GLN A 306 -27.50 5.34 3.59
CA GLN A 306 -26.55 6.36 3.13
C GLN A 306 -25.11 6.00 3.55
N MET A 307 -24.82 4.72 3.75
CA MET A 307 -23.50 4.23 4.13
C MET A 307 -23.09 3.07 3.22
N GLN A 308 -21.86 3.12 2.78
CA GLN A 308 -21.14 2.01 2.16
C GLN A 308 -20.09 1.53 3.15
N ILE A 309 -20.12 0.25 3.47
CA ILE A 309 -19.13 -0.42 4.32
C ILE A 309 -18.52 -1.52 3.49
N ARG A 310 -17.19 -1.57 3.43
CA ARG A 310 -16.44 -2.63 2.79
C ARG A 310 -15.46 -3.22 3.79
N ILE A 311 -15.45 -4.55 3.87
CA ILE A 311 -14.50 -5.33 4.67
C ILE A 311 -13.71 -6.18 3.69
N ASP A 312 -12.40 -6.07 3.77
CA ASP A 312 -11.47 -6.79 2.90
C ASP A 312 -10.51 -7.63 3.74
N TYR A 313 -10.17 -8.80 3.23
CA TYR A 313 -9.13 -9.68 3.75
C TYR A 313 -8.14 -10.00 2.63
N ALA A 314 -6.86 -10.07 3.00
CA ALA A 314 -5.81 -10.54 2.10
C ALA A 314 -4.82 -11.44 2.83
N TYR A 315 -4.33 -12.40 2.08
CA TYR A 315 -3.20 -13.26 2.35
C TYR A 315 -2.05 -12.83 1.44
N GLY A 316 -0.89 -12.57 2.01
CA GLY A 316 0.35 -12.31 1.30
C GLY A 316 1.36 -13.41 1.63
N ASP A 317 1.89 -14.05 0.59
CA ASP A 317 2.96 -15.02 0.74
C ASP A 317 4.30 -14.31 0.97
N MET A 318 5.03 -14.73 2.00
CA MET A 318 6.37 -14.23 2.35
C MET A 318 7.41 -15.36 2.27
N GLY A 319 7.11 -16.42 1.52
CA GLY A 319 8.02 -17.54 1.32
C GLY A 319 8.45 -18.19 2.63
N GLY A 320 9.75 -18.30 2.88
CA GLY A 320 10.31 -18.90 4.09
C GLY A 320 9.93 -18.18 5.39
N PHE A 321 9.48 -16.93 5.34
CA PHE A 321 8.99 -16.18 6.50
C PHE A 321 7.50 -16.43 6.81
N GLY A 322 6.84 -17.30 6.05
CA GLY A 322 5.46 -17.67 6.26
C GLY A 322 4.47 -16.73 5.54
N ALA A 323 3.35 -16.45 6.19
CA ALA A 323 2.25 -15.69 5.61
C ALA A 323 1.94 -14.43 6.41
N VAL A 324 1.53 -13.38 5.70
CA VAL A 324 1.06 -12.13 6.31
C VAL A 324 -0.43 -11.99 6.03
N HIS A 325 -1.18 -11.67 7.07
CA HIS A 325 -2.61 -11.50 7.02
C HIS A 325 -2.98 -10.03 7.16
N HIS A 326 -3.81 -9.54 6.25
CA HIS A 326 -4.30 -8.17 6.25
C HIS A 326 -5.82 -8.16 6.37
N VAL A 327 -6.33 -7.31 7.24
CA VAL A 327 -7.76 -7.01 7.35
C VAL A 327 -7.94 -5.51 7.22
N SER A 328 -8.93 -5.07 6.48
CA SER A 328 -9.25 -3.64 6.40
C SER A 328 -10.75 -3.39 6.34
N VAL A 329 -11.15 -2.26 6.88
CA VAL A 329 -12.53 -1.77 6.87
C VAL A 329 -12.55 -0.35 6.31
N ASP A 330 -13.38 -0.15 5.31
CA ASP A 330 -13.62 1.13 4.65
C ASP A 330 -15.08 1.54 4.86
N VAL A 331 -15.30 2.71 5.42
CA VAL A 331 -16.63 3.24 5.71
C VAL A 331 -16.80 4.60 5.02
N SER A 332 -17.69 4.63 4.03
CA SER A 332 -18.00 5.84 3.28
C SER A 332 -19.48 6.24 3.50
N PRO A 333 -19.75 7.31 4.23
CA PRO A 333 -21.07 7.93 4.23
C PRO A 333 -21.41 8.43 2.82
N LEU A 334 -22.47 7.87 2.22
CA LEU A 334 -22.96 8.26 0.90
C LEU A 334 -23.94 9.41 1.05
N TRP A 335 -23.46 10.63 0.89
CA TRP A 335 -24.33 11.78 0.89
C TRP A 335 -25.09 11.85 -0.43
N ARG A 336 -26.43 11.60 -0.41
CA ARG A 336 -27.25 11.89 -1.58
C ARG A 336 -27.19 13.38 -1.89
N ARG A 337 -26.54 13.73 -3.00
CA ARG A 337 -26.69 15.07 -3.57
C ARG A 337 -28.11 15.23 -4.12
N PRO A 338 -28.75 16.39 -3.95
CA PRO A 338 -29.76 16.78 -4.90
C PRO A 338 -29.05 16.96 -6.26
N ASN A 339 -29.47 16.18 -7.25
CA ASN A 339 -29.11 16.18 -8.67
C ASN A 339 -28.22 17.38 -9.12
N THR A 340 -26.92 17.28 -9.03
CA THR A 340 -26.01 18.14 -9.76
C THR A 340 -25.15 17.30 -10.68
N ALA A 341 -25.11 17.67 -11.95
CA ALA A 341 -24.53 16.96 -13.10
C ALA A 341 -23.02 16.60 -13.00
N VAL A 342 -22.38 16.85 -11.87
CA VAL A 342 -20.93 16.66 -11.67
C VAL A 342 -20.55 15.22 -11.24
N ASP A 343 -21.50 14.40 -10.80
CA ASP A 343 -21.20 13.03 -10.36
C ASP A 343 -21.33 11.99 -11.50
N ASP A 344 -21.65 12.41 -12.73
CA ASP A 344 -21.96 11.54 -13.88
C ASP A 344 -20.79 11.34 -14.85
N TRP A 345 -19.57 11.60 -14.40
CA TRP A 345 -18.36 11.32 -15.22
C TRP A 345 -18.18 9.82 -15.54
N ARG A 346 -18.88 8.92 -14.81
CA ARG A 346 -18.88 7.49 -15.09
C ARG A 346 -19.77 7.08 -16.27
N LEU A 347 -20.65 7.98 -16.74
CA LEU A 347 -21.64 7.69 -17.78
C LEU A 347 -21.36 8.43 -19.10
N ARG A 348 -20.24 9.12 -19.24
CA ARG A 348 -19.87 9.79 -20.49
C ARG A 348 -18.60 9.21 -21.07
#